data_29053aed9afdd933d751bd2470d4ff73
#
_entry.id   29053aed9afdd933d751bd2470d4ff73
#
_cell.length_a   1.000
_cell.length_b   1.000
_cell.length_c   1.000
_cell.angle_alpha   90.00
_cell.angle_beta   90.00
_cell.angle_gamma   90.00
#
_symmetry.space_group_name_H-M   'P 1'
#
loop_
_entity.id
_entity.type
_entity.pdbx_description
1 polymer ?
#
loop_
_entity_poly.entity_id
_entity_poly.type
_entity_poly.pdbx_seq_one_letter_code
_entity_poly.pdbx_strand_id
1 'polypeptide(L)'
;MPVSIAQLCNIGGLPRSSFYHERGKRSRKWECDHDLEARIKATIDNNPSWGLRMITAHIRSETSKPINRKKIHRIMKHNGWQAYKRPIGNRPRAKGMVSRVDTINTRWAIDATHIMCGQDGWCHLTAVIDCCNREIVGYRFSRRGIARIAAGALEDGLVYRKITKGQTVALRSDNGLVFGSKEFVGVVKKYGLDQEYITPYTPEQNGMIERFFRTLKEECVWLNRFKSLEQAQKIVDEWIHKYNTQRPHSALGYRAPAAYPSDLAA
;
A
#
# COMPACT_ATOMS: atom_id res chain seq x y z
N MET A 1 -25.13 47.39 40.50
CA MET A 1 -24.46 46.96 39.25
C MET A 1 -24.08 45.49 39.33
N PRO A 2 -24.27 44.68 38.32
CA PRO A 2 -23.90 43.27 38.38
C PRO A 2 -22.35 43.13 38.39
N VAL A 3 -21.84 42.37 39.35
CA VAL A 3 -20.40 42.12 39.52
C VAL A 3 -19.92 41.24 38.39
N SER A 4 -18.84 41.59 37.70
CA SER A 4 -18.30 40.81 36.62
C SER A 4 -17.62 39.51 37.11
N ILE A 5 -17.61 38.47 36.27
CA ILE A 5 -16.92 37.21 36.60
C ILE A 5 -15.44 37.43 36.95
N ALA A 6 -14.81 38.41 36.33
CA ALA A 6 -13.43 38.77 36.63
C ALA A 6 -13.26 39.29 38.04
N GLN A 7 -14.21 40.14 38.52
CA GLN A 7 -14.22 40.66 39.89
C GLN A 7 -14.53 39.55 40.89
N LEU A 8 -15.47 38.67 40.61
CA LEU A 8 -15.77 37.50 41.45
C LEU A 8 -14.57 36.58 41.60
N CYS A 9 -13.85 36.28 40.50
CA CYS A 9 -12.64 35.49 40.57
C CYS A 9 -11.52 36.13 41.37
N ASN A 10 -11.35 37.46 41.24
CA ASN A 10 -10.37 38.19 42.06
C ASN A 10 -10.72 38.20 43.55
N ILE A 11 -11.97 38.44 43.89
CA ILE A 11 -12.45 38.40 45.30
C ILE A 11 -12.29 37.00 45.91
N GLY A 12 -12.59 35.94 45.10
CA GLY A 12 -12.50 34.53 45.54
C GLY A 12 -11.10 33.93 45.46
N GLY A 13 -10.08 34.65 44.98
CA GLY A 13 -8.72 34.14 44.82
C GLY A 13 -8.62 32.98 43.82
N LEU A 14 -9.59 32.86 42.87
CA LEU A 14 -9.65 31.78 41.91
C LEU A 14 -9.19 32.24 40.51
N PRO A 15 -8.32 31.45 39.83
CA PRO A 15 -8.02 31.72 38.43
C PRO A 15 -9.29 31.66 37.57
N ARG A 16 -9.46 32.60 36.63
CA ARG A 16 -10.62 32.60 35.71
C ARG A 16 -10.80 31.27 34.97
N SER A 17 -9.70 30.57 34.65
CA SER A 17 -9.72 29.24 34.05
C SER A 17 -10.44 28.21 34.92
N SER A 18 -10.27 28.25 36.25
CA SER A 18 -10.94 27.34 37.18
C SER A 18 -12.46 27.59 37.23
N PHE A 19 -12.90 28.86 37.18
CA PHE A 19 -14.32 29.19 37.11
C PHE A 19 -15.03 28.61 35.88
N TYR A 20 -14.34 28.60 34.74
CA TYR A 20 -14.88 28.03 33.52
C TYR A 20 -14.67 26.50 33.43
N HIS A 21 -13.70 25.96 34.18
CA HIS A 21 -13.43 24.52 34.19
C HIS A 21 -14.51 23.73 34.93
N GLU A 22 -15.10 24.29 35.99
CA GLU A 22 -16.16 23.64 36.78
C GLU A 22 -17.56 23.68 36.14
N ARG A 23 -17.78 24.53 35.12
CA ARG A 23 -19.00 24.44 34.34
C ARG A 23 -19.01 23.14 33.56
N GLY A 24 -19.38 22.08 34.29
CA GLY A 24 -19.77 20.76 33.87
C GLY A 24 -19.24 20.37 32.49
N LYS A 25 -18.23 19.49 32.45
CA LYS A 25 -18.02 18.63 31.29
C LYS A 25 -19.39 18.02 30.97
N ARG A 26 -20.20 18.69 30.13
CA ARG A 26 -21.30 18.00 29.48
C ARG A 26 -20.63 16.86 28.75
N SER A 27 -20.57 15.69 29.38
CA SER A 27 -20.25 14.48 28.67
C SER A 27 -21.35 14.36 27.64
N ARG A 28 -21.14 14.88 26.42
CA ARG A 28 -22.01 14.53 25.32
C ARG A 28 -22.01 13.03 25.33
N LYS A 29 -23.15 12.42 25.73
CA LYS A 29 -23.38 10.99 25.56
C LYS A 29 -23.01 10.72 24.12
N TRP A 30 -21.99 9.92 23.91
CA TRP A 30 -21.57 9.55 22.57
C TRP A 30 -22.64 8.61 22.00
N GLU A 31 -23.35 9.10 21.02
CA GLU A 31 -24.27 8.27 20.24
C GLU A 31 -23.50 7.63 19.11
N CYS A 32 -23.59 6.31 19.02
CA CYS A 32 -22.94 5.56 17.97
C CYS A 32 -23.70 5.80 16.64
N ASP A 33 -22.96 6.09 15.59
CA ASP A 33 -23.47 6.12 14.24
C ASP A 33 -23.42 4.67 13.71
N HIS A 34 -24.54 3.95 13.84
CA HIS A 34 -24.62 2.53 13.51
C HIS A 34 -24.37 2.24 12.03
N ASP A 35 -24.78 3.15 11.12
CA ASP A 35 -24.49 2.98 9.69
C ASP A 35 -22.99 3.07 9.42
N LEU A 36 -22.33 4.05 10.02
CA LEU A 36 -20.88 4.19 9.92
C LEU A 36 -20.14 3.04 10.60
N GLU A 37 -20.63 2.57 11.73
CA GLU A 37 -20.08 1.41 12.44
C GLU A 37 -20.14 0.15 11.58
N ALA A 38 -21.28 -0.14 10.96
CA ALA A 38 -21.45 -1.29 10.07
C ALA A 38 -20.49 -1.22 8.85
N ARG A 39 -20.33 -0.03 8.25
CA ARG A 39 -19.36 0.19 7.16
C ARG A 39 -17.92 -0.03 7.60
N ILE A 40 -17.55 0.49 8.77
CA ILE A 40 -16.21 0.27 9.34
C ILE A 40 -15.97 -1.22 9.54
N LYS A 41 -16.95 -1.94 10.13
CA LYS A 41 -16.85 -3.37 10.37
C LYS A 41 -16.68 -4.15 9.06
N ALA A 42 -17.51 -3.91 8.06
CA ALA A 42 -17.41 -4.55 6.75
C ALA A 42 -16.04 -4.28 6.08
N THR A 43 -15.53 -3.04 6.20
CA THR A 43 -14.20 -2.69 5.66
C THR A 43 -13.10 -3.47 6.36
N ILE A 44 -13.17 -3.65 7.68
CA ILE A 44 -12.18 -4.40 8.47
C ILE A 44 -12.25 -5.89 8.15
N ASP A 45 -13.45 -6.46 8.06
CA ASP A 45 -13.63 -7.88 7.75
C ASP A 45 -13.04 -8.24 6.38
N ASN A 46 -13.20 -7.37 5.41
CA ASN A 46 -12.59 -7.52 4.08
C ASN A 46 -11.11 -7.16 4.02
N ASN A 47 -10.58 -6.44 5.02
CA ASN A 47 -9.21 -5.93 5.03
C ASN A 47 -8.63 -5.87 6.46
N PRO A 48 -8.38 -7.02 7.10
CA PRO A 48 -8.02 -7.08 8.54
C PRO A 48 -6.73 -6.34 8.90
N SER A 49 -5.83 -6.15 7.94
CA SER A 49 -4.54 -5.47 8.12
C SER A 49 -4.62 -3.95 8.03
N TRP A 50 -5.77 -3.40 7.57
CA TRP A 50 -5.87 -1.96 7.35
C TRP A 50 -6.01 -1.18 8.64
N GLY A 51 -5.14 -0.18 8.81
CA GLY A 51 -5.22 0.74 9.95
C GLY A 51 -6.20 1.89 9.72
N LEU A 52 -6.48 2.64 10.79
CA LEU A 52 -7.39 3.79 10.81
C LEU A 52 -7.32 4.72 9.60
N ARG A 53 -6.09 5.04 9.13
CA ARG A 53 -5.92 5.99 8.01
C ARG A 53 -6.42 5.41 6.69
N MET A 54 -6.15 4.12 6.42
CA MET A 54 -6.62 3.44 5.21
C MET A 54 -8.14 3.25 5.24
N ILE A 55 -8.70 2.78 6.37
CA ILE A 55 -10.15 2.67 6.57
C ILE A 55 -10.84 4.01 6.36
N THR A 56 -10.28 5.10 6.92
CA THR A 56 -10.84 6.44 6.73
C THR A 56 -10.84 6.85 5.26
N ALA A 57 -9.75 6.61 4.54
CA ALA A 57 -9.64 6.97 3.13
C ALA A 57 -10.62 6.15 2.27
N HIS A 58 -10.74 4.87 2.53
CA HIS A 58 -11.65 3.97 1.81
C HIS A 58 -13.12 4.40 2.01
N ILE A 59 -13.56 4.59 3.25
CA ILE A 59 -14.94 5.01 3.54
C ILE A 59 -15.25 6.38 2.94
N ARG A 60 -14.30 7.32 2.95
CA ARG A 60 -14.48 8.62 2.28
C ARG A 60 -14.63 8.48 0.77
N SER A 61 -13.86 7.59 0.15
CA SER A 61 -13.95 7.32 -1.28
C SER A 61 -15.28 6.67 -1.65
N GLU A 62 -15.76 5.70 -0.86
CA GLU A 62 -17.06 5.05 -1.08
C GLU A 62 -18.25 6.00 -0.91
N THR A 63 -18.20 6.82 0.12
CA THR A 63 -19.35 7.66 0.50
C THR A 63 -19.32 9.03 -0.16
N SER A 64 -18.18 9.42 -0.74
CA SER A 64 -17.91 10.78 -1.21
C SER A 64 -18.19 11.87 -0.14
N LYS A 65 -18.19 11.51 1.15
CA LYS A 65 -18.48 12.39 2.28
C LYS A 65 -17.23 12.72 3.10
N PRO A 66 -17.06 13.96 3.58
CA PRO A 66 -15.95 14.36 4.43
C PRO A 66 -16.11 13.85 5.87
N ILE A 67 -15.95 12.54 6.09
CA ILE A 67 -16.10 11.93 7.42
C ILE A 67 -14.87 12.25 8.29
N ASN A 68 -15.11 12.70 9.53
CA ASN A 68 -14.02 13.03 10.45
C ASN A 68 -13.30 11.75 10.93
N ARG A 69 -11.98 11.68 10.74
CA ARG A 69 -11.14 10.56 11.19
C ARG A 69 -11.26 10.31 12.71
N LYS A 70 -11.45 11.35 13.52
CA LYS A 70 -11.65 11.19 14.97
C LYS A 70 -12.94 10.41 15.29
N LYS A 71 -14.01 10.56 14.46
CA LYS A 71 -15.26 9.80 14.60
C LYS A 71 -15.01 8.31 14.35
N ILE A 72 -14.36 7.97 13.24
CA ILE A 72 -13.98 6.59 12.91
C ILE A 72 -13.09 5.99 13.99
N HIS A 73 -12.06 6.73 14.45
CA HIS A 73 -11.17 6.26 15.51
C HIS A 73 -11.92 5.94 16.81
N ARG A 74 -12.92 6.76 17.18
CA ARG A 74 -13.72 6.54 18.38
C ARG A 74 -14.55 5.27 18.29
N ILE A 75 -15.18 5.02 17.12
CA ILE A 75 -15.95 3.79 16.87
C ILE A 75 -15.02 2.57 16.92
N MET A 76 -13.89 2.60 16.23
CA MET A 76 -12.91 1.52 16.24
C MET A 76 -12.36 1.24 17.64
N LYS A 77 -12.12 2.29 18.43
CA LYS A 77 -11.63 2.15 19.80
C LYS A 77 -12.70 1.54 20.72
N HIS A 78 -13.95 1.96 20.58
CA HIS A 78 -15.08 1.44 21.38
C HIS A 78 -15.27 -0.05 21.17
N ASN A 79 -15.15 -0.50 19.91
CA ASN A 79 -15.35 -1.90 19.53
C ASN A 79 -14.06 -2.75 19.58
N GLY A 80 -12.92 -2.19 20.00
CA GLY A 80 -11.67 -2.94 20.04
C GLY A 80 -11.09 -3.32 18.66
N TRP A 81 -11.52 -2.66 17.59
CA TRP A 81 -11.12 -2.97 16.20
C TRP A 81 -9.82 -2.31 15.75
N GLN A 82 -8.93 -2.02 16.65
CA GLN A 82 -7.64 -1.41 16.30
C GLN A 82 -6.66 -2.48 15.80
N ALA A 83 -6.06 -2.23 14.63
CA ALA A 83 -5.02 -3.11 14.10
C ALA A 83 -3.82 -3.15 15.06
N TYR A 84 -3.23 -4.32 15.22
CA TYR A 84 -2.04 -4.53 16.05
C TYR A 84 -0.87 -3.70 15.51
N LYS A 85 -0.25 -2.91 16.38
CA LYS A 85 0.97 -2.17 16.06
C LYS A 85 2.17 -3.09 16.21
N ARG A 86 2.81 -3.46 15.11
CA ARG A 86 4.10 -4.14 15.17
C ARG A 86 5.17 -3.18 15.69
N PRO A 87 6.07 -3.62 16.59
CA PRO A 87 7.22 -2.83 16.96
C PRO A 87 8.08 -2.55 15.72
N ILE A 88 8.37 -1.29 15.49
CA ILE A 88 9.25 -0.86 14.40
C ILE A 88 10.65 -0.92 14.96
N GLY A 89 11.44 -1.92 14.53
CA GLY A 89 12.89 -1.94 14.79
C GLY A 89 13.57 -0.74 14.11
N ASN A 90 14.64 -0.24 14.71
CA ASN A 90 15.48 0.75 14.09
C ASN A 90 16.07 0.17 12.80
N ARG A 91 15.60 0.64 11.65
CA ARG A 91 16.19 0.33 10.36
C ARG A 91 17.12 1.47 9.99
N PRO A 92 18.40 1.18 9.64
CA PRO A 92 19.27 2.21 9.09
C PRO A 92 18.58 2.81 7.84
N ARG A 93 18.62 4.13 7.71
CA ARG A 93 18.16 4.78 6.48
C ARG A 93 19.12 4.45 5.37
N ALA A 94 18.63 3.89 4.29
CA ALA A 94 19.41 3.63 3.10
C ALA A 94 20.07 4.92 2.60
N LYS A 95 21.38 4.88 2.40
CA LYS A 95 22.11 5.88 1.63
C LYS A 95 22.20 5.33 0.21
N GLY A 96 21.53 5.93 -0.75
CA GLY A 96 21.62 5.44 -2.13
C GLY A 96 20.50 5.95 -3.04
N MET A 97 20.49 5.47 -4.27
CA MET A 97 19.52 5.87 -5.29
C MET A 97 18.10 5.50 -4.89
N VAL A 98 17.26 6.51 -4.75
CA VAL A 98 15.83 6.33 -4.45
C VAL A 98 15.13 5.74 -5.67
N SER A 99 14.28 4.72 -5.45
CA SER A 99 13.49 4.11 -6.55
C SER A 99 12.37 5.01 -7.04
N ARG A 100 11.91 5.95 -6.22
CA ARG A 100 10.76 6.81 -6.54
C ARG A 100 11.09 7.74 -7.71
N VAL A 101 10.15 7.79 -8.64
CA VAL A 101 10.10 8.74 -9.76
C VAL A 101 8.76 9.47 -9.73
N ASP A 102 8.71 10.63 -10.36
CA ASP A 102 7.53 11.49 -10.31
C ASP A 102 6.58 11.26 -11.50
N THR A 103 7.06 10.61 -12.57
CA THR A 103 6.27 10.34 -13.77
C THR A 103 6.03 8.84 -13.96
N ILE A 104 4.79 8.48 -14.34
CA ILE A 104 4.39 7.11 -14.68
C ILE A 104 5.20 6.61 -15.88
N ASN A 105 5.53 5.33 -15.88
CA ASN A 105 6.30 4.67 -16.93
C ASN A 105 7.74 5.19 -17.13
N THR A 106 8.28 5.94 -16.17
CA THR A 106 9.70 6.35 -16.20
C THR A 106 10.60 5.25 -15.65
N ARG A 107 10.21 4.61 -14.56
CA ARG A 107 10.96 3.51 -13.96
C ARG A 107 10.03 2.43 -13.44
N TRP A 108 10.33 1.21 -13.84
CA TRP A 108 9.71 0.01 -13.28
C TRP A 108 10.73 -0.78 -12.46
N ALA A 109 10.24 -1.53 -11.49
CA ALA A 109 11.04 -2.49 -10.76
C ALA A 109 10.46 -3.88 -10.94
N ILE A 110 11.33 -4.87 -11.16
CA ILE A 110 10.97 -6.28 -11.30
C ILE A 110 11.70 -7.11 -10.26
N ASP A 111 11.00 -8.09 -9.70
CA ASP A 111 11.57 -9.04 -8.75
C ASP A 111 10.65 -10.26 -8.64
N ALA A 112 11.10 -11.31 -7.95
CA ALA A 112 10.35 -12.54 -7.74
C ALA A 112 10.28 -12.91 -6.26
N THR A 113 9.17 -13.53 -5.88
CA THR A 113 9.00 -14.07 -4.52
C THR A 113 8.47 -15.48 -4.55
N HIS A 114 8.77 -16.24 -3.48
CA HIS A 114 8.31 -17.62 -3.33
C HIS A 114 7.03 -17.66 -2.49
N ILE A 115 6.09 -18.50 -2.90
CA ILE A 115 4.82 -18.76 -2.24
C ILE A 115 4.59 -20.28 -2.21
N MET A 116 4.28 -20.81 -1.02
CA MET A 116 3.95 -22.22 -0.86
C MET A 116 2.53 -22.49 -1.39
N CYS A 117 2.40 -23.42 -2.34
CA CYS A 117 1.15 -23.73 -3.04
C CYS A 117 0.71 -25.18 -2.81
N GLY A 118 0.76 -25.65 -1.58
CA GLY A 118 0.29 -26.98 -1.17
C GLY A 118 0.98 -28.09 -1.94
N GLN A 119 0.21 -28.88 -2.68
CA GLN A 119 0.73 -30.03 -3.48
C GLN A 119 1.75 -29.63 -4.55
N ASP A 120 1.74 -28.39 -5.00
CA ASP A 120 2.67 -27.89 -6.02
C ASP A 120 3.99 -27.35 -5.42
N GLY A 121 4.11 -27.37 -4.08
CA GLY A 121 5.32 -26.93 -3.39
C GLY A 121 5.58 -25.43 -3.49
N TRP A 122 6.85 -25.05 -3.49
CA TRP A 122 7.27 -23.65 -3.64
C TRP A 122 7.13 -23.19 -5.08
N CYS A 123 6.24 -22.23 -5.29
CA CYS A 123 6.01 -21.57 -6.57
C CYS A 123 6.55 -20.16 -6.57
N HIS A 124 6.77 -19.58 -7.75
CA HIS A 124 7.44 -18.31 -7.97
C HIS A 124 6.46 -17.30 -8.56
N LEU A 125 6.24 -16.19 -7.86
CA LEU A 125 5.53 -15.03 -8.38
C LEU A 125 6.54 -13.97 -8.79
N THR A 126 6.66 -13.70 -10.08
CA THR A 126 7.40 -12.55 -10.61
C THR A 126 6.42 -11.41 -10.84
N ALA A 127 6.76 -10.20 -10.40
CA ALA A 127 5.92 -9.03 -10.59
C ALA A 127 6.74 -7.82 -11.05
N VAL A 128 6.08 -6.92 -11.77
CA VAL A 128 6.61 -5.65 -12.27
C VAL A 128 5.77 -4.53 -11.67
N ILE A 129 6.40 -3.60 -10.97
CA ILE A 129 5.76 -2.45 -10.34
C ILE A 129 6.24 -1.14 -10.98
N ASP A 130 5.33 -0.22 -11.26
CA ASP A 130 5.67 1.15 -11.61
C ASP A 130 6.10 1.93 -10.36
N CYS A 131 7.30 2.51 -10.39
CA CYS A 131 7.89 3.19 -9.24
C CYS A 131 7.26 4.57 -8.94
N CYS A 132 6.46 5.12 -9.84
CA CYS A 132 5.71 6.36 -9.62
C CYS A 132 4.41 6.07 -8.84
N ASN A 133 3.47 5.39 -9.47
CA ASN A 133 2.14 5.16 -8.92
C ASN A 133 1.98 3.83 -8.16
N ARG A 134 3.03 3.00 -8.08
CA ARG A 134 3.06 1.71 -7.37
C ARG A 134 2.08 0.67 -7.91
N GLU A 135 1.63 0.82 -9.12
CA GLU A 135 0.75 -0.13 -9.78
C GLU A 135 1.54 -1.36 -10.22
N ILE A 136 0.97 -2.53 -10.01
CA ILE A 136 1.51 -3.76 -10.58
C ILE A 136 1.03 -3.81 -12.02
N VAL A 137 1.98 -3.62 -12.92
CA VAL A 137 1.71 -3.50 -14.36
C VAL A 137 1.75 -4.86 -15.07
N GLY A 138 2.53 -5.80 -14.53
CA GLY A 138 2.61 -7.15 -15.05
C GLY A 138 3.04 -8.14 -13.97
N TYR A 139 2.61 -9.38 -14.08
CA TYR A 139 3.06 -10.44 -13.16
C TYR A 139 2.77 -11.82 -13.76
N ARG A 140 3.56 -12.80 -13.34
CA ARG A 140 3.31 -14.22 -13.66
C ARG A 140 3.61 -15.10 -12.47
N PHE A 141 2.74 -16.06 -12.22
CA PHE A 141 2.86 -17.01 -11.15
C PHE A 141 3.06 -18.41 -11.72
N SER A 142 4.12 -19.10 -11.36
CA SER A 142 4.45 -20.41 -11.92
C SER A 142 5.22 -21.31 -10.96
N ARG A 143 5.28 -22.61 -11.26
CA ARG A 143 6.07 -23.59 -10.49
C ARG A 143 7.59 -23.34 -10.61
N ARG A 144 8.04 -22.67 -11.66
CA ARG A 144 9.47 -22.48 -11.93
C ARG A 144 9.78 -20.99 -12.06
N GLY A 145 10.80 -20.52 -11.33
CA GLY A 145 11.33 -19.17 -11.44
C GLY A 145 12.37 -19.07 -12.57
N ILE A 146 11.95 -19.20 -13.81
CA ILE A 146 12.83 -19.18 -15.00
C ILE A 146 12.73 -17.87 -15.76
N ALA A 147 13.75 -17.56 -16.54
CA ALA A 147 13.86 -16.31 -17.30
C ALA A 147 12.64 -16.05 -18.21
N ARG A 148 12.09 -17.09 -18.84
CA ARG A 148 10.90 -17.01 -19.69
C ARG A 148 9.67 -16.47 -18.94
N ILE A 149 9.51 -16.85 -17.67
CA ILE A 149 8.39 -16.37 -16.86
C ILE A 149 8.58 -14.91 -16.49
N ALA A 150 9.81 -14.51 -16.13
CA ALA A 150 10.14 -13.12 -15.84
C ALA A 150 10.00 -12.22 -17.08
N ALA A 151 10.49 -12.68 -18.23
CA ALA A 151 10.33 -12.03 -19.52
C ALA A 151 8.84 -11.84 -19.88
N GLY A 152 8.05 -12.88 -19.67
CA GLY A 152 6.61 -12.80 -19.91
C GLY A 152 5.88 -11.86 -18.97
N ALA A 153 6.24 -11.80 -17.68
CA ALA A 153 5.68 -10.81 -16.75
C ALA A 153 5.99 -9.37 -17.18
N LEU A 154 7.19 -9.14 -17.72
CA LEU A 154 7.58 -7.86 -18.30
C LEU A 154 6.78 -7.53 -19.56
N GLU A 155 6.63 -8.47 -20.49
CA GLU A 155 5.83 -8.29 -21.71
C GLU A 155 4.37 -8.00 -21.38
N ASP A 156 3.78 -8.71 -20.40
CA ASP A 156 2.41 -8.43 -19.93
C ASP A 156 2.26 -6.97 -19.45
N GLY A 157 3.25 -6.46 -18.71
CA GLY A 157 3.30 -5.06 -18.27
C GLY A 157 3.41 -4.07 -19.42
N LEU A 158 4.27 -4.35 -20.39
CA LEU A 158 4.46 -3.50 -21.58
C LEU A 158 3.17 -3.42 -22.42
N VAL A 159 2.48 -4.53 -22.60
CA VAL A 159 1.19 -4.59 -23.29
C VAL A 159 0.12 -3.83 -22.49
N TYR A 160 0.02 -4.07 -21.19
CA TYR A 160 -0.95 -3.40 -20.32
C TYR A 160 -0.81 -1.88 -20.36
N ARG A 161 0.42 -1.37 -20.32
CA ARG A 161 0.73 0.07 -20.36
C ARG A 161 0.84 0.63 -21.78
N LYS A 162 0.66 -0.21 -22.80
CA LYS A 162 0.79 0.18 -24.23
C LYS A 162 2.13 0.86 -24.53
N ILE A 163 3.20 0.37 -23.89
CA ILE A 163 4.56 0.91 -24.14
C ILE A 163 4.98 0.54 -25.55
N THR A 164 5.30 1.57 -26.33
CA THR A 164 5.74 1.42 -27.71
C THR A 164 7.25 1.60 -27.84
N LYS A 165 7.81 1.06 -28.91
CA LYS A 165 9.23 1.23 -29.24
C LYS A 165 9.57 2.73 -29.36
N GLY A 166 10.53 3.20 -28.57
CA GLY A 166 10.91 4.62 -28.51
C GLY A 166 10.52 5.31 -27.19
N GLN A 167 9.67 4.70 -26.39
CA GLN A 167 9.45 5.13 -25.00
C GLN A 167 10.48 4.43 -24.10
N THR A 168 11.42 5.20 -23.57
CA THR A 168 12.45 4.64 -22.67
C THR A 168 11.89 4.48 -21.27
N VAL A 169 11.77 3.24 -20.81
CA VAL A 169 11.44 2.90 -19.42
C VAL A 169 12.68 2.30 -18.78
N ALA A 170 13.13 2.85 -17.66
CA ALA A 170 14.17 2.25 -16.85
C ALA A 170 13.60 1.03 -16.11
N LEU A 171 14.18 -0.15 -16.33
CA LEU A 171 13.78 -1.39 -15.68
C LEU A 171 14.81 -1.80 -14.63
N ARG A 172 14.45 -1.67 -13.36
CA ARG A 172 15.34 -2.03 -12.24
C ARG A 172 15.11 -3.46 -11.79
N SER A 173 16.17 -4.23 -11.67
CA SER A 173 16.18 -5.59 -11.12
C SER A 173 17.32 -5.78 -10.13
N ASP A 174 17.28 -6.87 -9.36
CA ASP A 174 18.46 -7.37 -8.67
C ASP A 174 19.44 -8.00 -9.66
N ASN A 175 20.58 -8.49 -9.14
CA ASN A 175 21.63 -9.14 -9.94
C ASN A 175 21.36 -10.66 -10.12
N GLY A 176 20.11 -11.11 -9.97
CA GLY A 176 19.72 -12.49 -10.12
C GLY A 176 19.98 -13.04 -11.54
N LEU A 177 20.41 -14.29 -11.63
CA LEU A 177 20.72 -14.96 -12.91
C LEU A 177 19.57 -14.90 -13.92
N VAL A 178 18.35 -14.87 -13.45
CA VAL A 178 17.11 -14.77 -14.27
C VAL A 178 17.12 -13.48 -15.09
N PHE A 179 17.44 -12.34 -14.47
CA PHE A 179 17.42 -11.02 -15.10
C PHE A 179 18.64 -10.70 -15.96
N GLY A 180 19.76 -11.45 -15.76
CA GLY A 180 20.94 -11.42 -16.63
C GLY A 180 20.90 -12.41 -17.78
N SER A 181 19.88 -13.24 -17.89
CA SER A 181 19.78 -14.28 -18.92
C SER A 181 19.60 -13.71 -20.32
N LYS A 182 20.10 -14.43 -21.34
CA LYS A 182 19.94 -14.02 -22.75
C LYS A 182 18.46 -13.82 -23.14
N GLU A 183 17.58 -14.66 -22.61
CA GLU A 183 16.14 -14.62 -22.90
C GLU A 183 15.51 -13.34 -22.34
N PHE A 184 15.78 -13.01 -21.07
CA PHE A 184 15.25 -11.79 -20.45
C PHE A 184 15.82 -10.52 -21.06
N VAL A 185 17.16 -10.45 -21.22
CA VAL A 185 17.85 -9.32 -21.86
C VAL A 185 17.41 -9.12 -23.32
N GLY A 186 17.07 -10.23 -24.02
CA GLY A 186 16.50 -10.18 -25.37
C GLY A 186 15.18 -9.40 -25.41
N VAL A 187 14.28 -9.61 -24.44
CA VAL A 187 13.03 -8.84 -24.33
C VAL A 187 13.31 -7.38 -24.01
N VAL A 188 14.19 -7.10 -23.04
CA VAL A 188 14.59 -5.73 -22.68
C VAL A 188 15.07 -4.96 -23.90
N LYS A 189 15.97 -5.54 -24.71
CA LYS A 189 16.50 -4.94 -25.94
C LYS A 189 15.42 -4.81 -27.03
N LYS A 190 14.56 -5.81 -27.20
CA LYS A 190 13.48 -5.79 -28.20
C LYS A 190 12.56 -4.59 -28.02
N TYR A 191 12.25 -4.24 -26.78
CA TYR A 191 11.40 -3.10 -26.45
C TYR A 191 12.14 -1.78 -26.19
N GLY A 192 13.49 -1.79 -26.20
CA GLY A 192 14.32 -0.59 -26.00
C GLY A 192 14.28 -0.06 -24.57
N LEU A 193 14.14 -0.96 -23.58
CA LEU A 193 14.17 -0.61 -22.17
C LEU A 193 15.61 -0.37 -21.69
N ASP A 194 15.76 0.48 -20.67
CA ASP A 194 17.03 0.73 -19.99
C ASP A 194 17.12 -0.15 -18.73
N GLN A 195 17.94 -1.20 -18.77
CA GLN A 195 18.07 -2.13 -17.65
C GLN A 195 19.03 -1.60 -16.61
N GLU A 196 18.50 -1.29 -15.41
CA GLU A 196 19.25 -0.89 -14.22
C GLU A 196 19.43 -2.07 -13.26
N TYR A 197 20.65 -2.43 -12.91
CA TYR A 197 20.93 -3.36 -11.83
C TYR A 197 21.14 -2.62 -10.52
N ILE A 198 20.61 -3.15 -9.41
CA ILE A 198 20.93 -2.60 -8.09
C ILE A 198 22.42 -2.82 -7.77
N THR A 199 22.99 -1.91 -6.99
CA THR A 199 24.33 -2.10 -6.46
C THR A 199 24.37 -3.37 -5.59
N PRO A 200 25.39 -4.24 -5.72
CA PRO A 200 25.52 -5.41 -4.86
C PRO A 200 25.37 -5.05 -3.38
N TYR A 201 24.67 -5.88 -2.63
CA TYR A 201 24.39 -5.71 -1.19
C TYR A 201 23.58 -4.44 -0.80
N THR A 202 22.84 -3.85 -1.74
CA THR A 202 21.97 -2.68 -1.48
C THR A 202 20.52 -2.97 -1.87
N PRO A 203 19.80 -3.87 -1.14
CA PRO A 203 18.43 -4.24 -1.46
C PRO A 203 17.46 -3.05 -1.40
N GLU A 204 17.81 -2.01 -0.63
CA GLU A 204 16.98 -0.81 -0.50
C GLU A 204 16.71 -0.10 -1.84
N GLN A 205 17.59 -0.30 -2.82
CA GLN A 205 17.39 0.24 -4.17
C GLN A 205 16.21 -0.41 -4.89
N ASN A 206 15.80 -1.64 -4.49
CA ASN A 206 14.61 -2.33 -4.99
C ASN A 206 13.43 -2.32 -3.99
N GLY A 207 13.53 -1.48 -2.96
CA GLY A 207 12.62 -1.46 -1.81
C GLY A 207 11.13 -1.25 -2.14
N MET A 208 10.76 -0.76 -3.33
CA MET A 208 9.34 -0.63 -3.71
C MET A 208 8.70 -1.97 -3.98
N ILE A 209 9.33 -2.83 -4.77
CA ILE A 209 8.78 -4.14 -5.08
C ILE A 209 8.92 -5.09 -3.88
N GLU A 210 9.98 -4.98 -3.09
CA GLU A 210 10.09 -5.71 -1.82
C GLU A 210 8.96 -5.36 -0.88
N ARG A 211 8.60 -4.06 -0.80
CA ARG A 211 7.47 -3.60 0.00
C ARG A 211 6.14 -4.13 -0.53
N PHE A 212 5.98 -4.21 -1.84
CA PHE A 212 4.81 -4.83 -2.46
C PHE A 212 4.72 -6.31 -2.04
N PHE A 213 5.77 -7.10 -2.21
CA PHE A 213 5.76 -8.52 -1.83
C PHE A 213 5.49 -8.74 -0.35
N ARG A 214 6.05 -7.87 0.50
CA ARG A 214 5.73 -7.92 1.92
C ARG A 214 4.24 -7.68 2.16
N THR A 215 3.66 -6.69 1.50
CA THR A 215 2.24 -6.37 1.63
C THR A 215 1.37 -7.53 1.11
N LEU A 216 1.72 -8.11 -0.03
CA LEU A 216 1.07 -9.31 -0.57
C LEU A 216 1.10 -10.47 0.44
N LYS A 217 2.26 -10.73 1.03
CA LYS A 217 2.40 -11.79 2.03
C LYS A 217 1.54 -11.53 3.27
N GLU A 218 1.54 -10.32 3.78
CA GLU A 218 0.78 -9.92 4.99
C GLU A 218 -0.74 -9.89 4.75
N GLU A 219 -1.19 -9.48 3.58
CA GLU A 219 -2.61 -9.22 3.29
C GLU A 219 -3.30 -10.35 2.51
N CYS A 220 -2.52 -11.26 1.90
CA CYS A 220 -3.05 -12.35 1.09
C CYS A 220 -2.43 -13.70 1.48
N VAL A 221 -1.11 -13.87 1.28
CA VAL A 221 -0.49 -15.18 1.34
C VAL A 221 -0.58 -15.82 2.72
N TRP A 222 -0.27 -15.07 3.80
CA TRP A 222 -0.28 -15.61 5.16
C TRP A 222 -1.68 -15.78 5.77
N LEU A 223 -2.68 -15.22 5.12
CA LEU A 223 -4.08 -15.39 5.50
C LEU A 223 -4.73 -16.61 4.84
N ASN A 224 -4.04 -17.23 3.87
CA ASN A 224 -4.57 -18.35 3.09
C ASN A 224 -3.68 -19.58 3.20
N ARG A 225 -4.29 -20.75 3.16
CA ARG A 225 -3.62 -22.05 2.97
C ARG A 225 -3.97 -22.56 1.59
N PHE A 226 -3.08 -22.33 0.64
CA PHE A 226 -3.30 -22.78 -0.74
C PHE A 226 -3.17 -24.30 -0.85
N LYS A 227 -4.08 -24.94 -1.59
CA LYS A 227 -4.05 -26.37 -1.88
C LYS A 227 -3.24 -26.67 -3.14
N SER A 228 -3.23 -25.75 -4.11
CA SER A 228 -2.54 -25.86 -5.40
C SER A 228 -2.15 -24.49 -5.92
N LEU A 229 -1.27 -24.45 -6.94
CA LEU A 229 -0.91 -23.24 -7.68
C LEU A 229 -2.14 -22.60 -8.34
N GLU A 230 -3.05 -23.40 -8.89
CA GLU A 230 -4.26 -22.86 -9.54
C GLU A 230 -5.15 -22.09 -8.55
N GLN A 231 -5.35 -22.62 -7.36
CA GLN A 231 -6.09 -21.92 -6.32
C GLN A 231 -5.36 -20.65 -5.87
N ALA A 232 -4.03 -20.75 -5.67
CA ALA A 232 -3.21 -19.62 -5.28
C ALA A 232 -3.25 -18.52 -6.34
N GLN A 233 -3.21 -18.88 -7.64
CA GLN A 233 -3.29 -17.95 -8.76
C GLN A 233 -4.57 -17.12 -8.69
N LYS A 234 -5.74 -17.75 -8.56
CA LYS A 234 -7.03 -17.05 -8.49
C LYS A 234 -7.07 -16.03 -7.34
N ILE A 235 -6.66 -16.45 -6.15
CA ILE A 235 -6.68 -15.59 -4.97
C ILE A 235 -5.66 -14.44 -5.09
N VAL A 236 -4.49 -14.68 -5.65
CA VAL A 236 -3.47 -13.66 -5.88
C VAL A 236 -3.92 -12.69 -6.96
N ASP A 237 -4.55 -13.15 -8.04
CA ASP A 237 -5.09 -12.31 -9.12
C ASP A 237 -6.16 -11.34 -8.58
N GLU A 238 -7.11 -11.85 -7.80
CA GLU A 238 -8.14 -11.02 -7.16
C GLU A 238 -7.51 -10.00 -6.19
N TRP A 239 -6.50 -10.41 -5.43
CA TRP A 239 -5.82 -9.53 -4.51
C TRP A 239 -4.99 -8.45 -5.24
N ILE A 240 -4.26 -8.79 -6.31
CA ILE A 240 -3.52 -7.79 -7.12
C ILE A 240 -4.48 -6.81 -7.78
N HIS A 241 -5.62 -7.28 -8.31
CA HIS A 241 -6.65 -6.39 -8.83
C HIS A 241 -7.13 -5.40 -7.76
N LYS A 242 -7.46 -5.89 -6.56
CA LYS A 242 -7.86 -5.06 -5.42
C LYS A 242 -6.74 -4.11 -4.96
N TYR A 243 -5.49 -4.58 -4.96
CA TYR A 243 -4.31 -3.75 -4.66
C TYR A 243 -4.21 -2.56 -5.62
N ASN A 244 -4.37 -2.79 -6.91
CA ASN A 244 -4.28 -1.75 -7.92
C ASN A 244 -5.47 -0.78 -7.88
N THR A 245 -6.70 -1.28 -7.68
CA THR A 245 -7.93 -0.49 -7.89
C THR A 245 -8.56 0.08 -6.62
N GLN A 246 -8.33 -0.53 -5.47
CA GLN A 246 -9.05 -0.19 -4.24
C GLN A 246 -8.17 0.13 -3.05
N ARG A 247 -6.94 -0.43 -3.00
CA ARG A 247 -6.09 -0.30 -1.82
C ARG A 247 -5.52 1.10 -1.65
N PRO A 248 -5.83 1.82 -0.54
CA PRO A 248 -5.29 3.15 -0.30
C PRO A 248 -3.79 3.12 0.00
N HIS A 249 -3.00 3.96 -0.67
CA HIS A 249 -1.57 4.10 -0.46
C HIS A 249 -1.21 5.45 0.15
N SER A 250 -0.58 5.47 1.31
CA SER A 250 -0.21 6.71 2.00
C SER A 250 0.71 7.61 1.18
N ALA A 251 1.60 7.03 0.38
CA ALA A 251 2.50 7.78 -0.49
C ALA A 251 1.82 8.36 -1.74
N LEU A 252 0.59 7.91 -2.05
CA LEU A 252 -0.24 8.41 -3.15
C LEU A 252 -1.41 9.26 -2.61
N GLY A 253 -1.25 9.87 -1.44
CA GLY A 253 -2.33 10.62 -0.79
C GLY A 253 -3.54 9.77 -0.42
N TYR A 254 -3.33 8.49 -0.13
CA TYR A 254 -4.37 7.47 0.12
C TYR A 254 -5.26 7.14 -1.07
N ARG A 255 -4.81 7.41 -2.29
CA ARG A 255 -5.44 6.90 -3.52
C ARG A 255 -4.97 5.48 -3.80
N ALA A 256 -5.76 4.74 -4.57
CA ALA A 256 -5.32 3.47 -5.14
C ALA A 256 -4.32 3.72 -6.30
N PRO A 257 -3.40 2.78 -6.59
CA PRO A 257 -2.43 2.90 -7.67
C PRO A 257 -3.03 3.31 -9.02
N ALA A 258 -4.08 2.60 -9.46
CA ALA A 258 -4.74 2.87 -10.74
C ALA A 258 -5.52 4.21 -10.77
N ALA A 259 -5.88 4.76 -9.61
CA ALA A 259 -6.55 6.05 -9.50
C ALA A 259 -5.56 7.22 -9.32
N TYR A 260 -4.25 6.96 -9.46
CA TYR A 260 -3.24 8.03 -9.38
C TYR A 260 -3.21 8.79 -10.70
N PRO A 261 -3.44 10.12 -10.71
CA PRO A 261 -3.48 10.90 -11.93
C PRO A 261 -2.12 10.92 -12.63
N SER A 262 -2.14 10.74 -13.95
CA SER A 262 -0.95 10.89 -14.79
C SER A 262 -0.40 12.31 -14.78
N ASP A 263 -1.24 13.30 -14.47
CA ASP A 263 -0.98 14.73 -14.64
C ASP A 263 -0.42 15.41 -13.37
N LEU A 264 -0.31 14.70 -12.25
CA LEU A 264 0.31 15.24 -11.01
C LEU A 264 1.83 15.06 -10.96
N ALA A 265 2.44 14.74 -12.10
CA ALA A 265 3.87 14.64 -12.28
C ALA A 265 4.41 15.95 -12.89
N ALA A 266 4.27 17.05 -12.15
CA ALA A 266 4.95 18.31 -12.45
C ALA A 266 5.46 18.91 -11.13
#